data_8434464a740c02155e45a442f59bc906
#
_entry.id   8434464a740c02155e45a442f59bc906
#
_cell.length_a   1.000
_cell.length_b   1.000
_cell.length_c   1.000
_cell.angle_alpha   90.00
_cell.angle_beta   90.00
_cell.angle_gamma   90.00
#
_symmetry.space_group_name_H-M   'P 1'
#
loop_
_entity.id
_entity.type
_entity.pdbx_description
1 polymer ?
#
loop_
_entity_poly.entity_id
_entity_poly.type
_entity_poly.pdbx_seq_one_letter_code
_entity_poly.pdbx_strand_id
1 'polypeptide(L)'
;EMHRKIQGIPFTEEDKAGLTCPYIFTYPCSPHMAAEKDGKTIDLSVITEATRRLQEKYEYVLLEGAGGLMVPNDFHSLAIDYVKEQGYPVILVTSGKLGSINHTLLSLYACKQYGIPVRTVVYNLYPPTDELITANTLEYLTKYLEKEFPETALITLPEATAGVADIDISSLF
;
A
#
# COMPACT_ATOMS: atom_id res chain seq x y z
N GLU A 1 -10.96 12.24 0.94
CA GLU A 1 -11.31 13.26 -0.08
C GLU A 1 -10.46 13.16 -1.34
N MET A 2 -9.12 13.07 -1.22
CA MET A 2 -8.21 13.09 -2.36
C MET A 2 -8.50 11.95 -3.36
N HIS A 3 -8.69 10.71 -2.91
CA HIS A 3 -8.98 9.57 -3.78
C HIS A 3 -10.23 9.80 -4.64
N ARG A 4 -11.33 10.31 -4.06
CA ARG A 4 -12.56 10.60 -4.81
C ARG A 4 -12.37 11.73 -5.81
N LYS A 5 -11.57 12.74 -5.45
CA LYS A 5 -11.20 13.82 -6.36
C LYS A 5 -10.39 13.31 -7.57
N ILE A 6 -9.42 12.42 -7.35
CA ILE A 6 -8.63 11.79 -8.41
C ILE A 6 -9.53 10.94 -9.31
N GLN A 7 -10.46 10.17 -8.73
CA GLN A 7 -11.42 9.34 -9.44
C GLN A 7 -12.52 10.15 -10.16
N GLY A 8 -12.66 11.45 -9.88
CA GLY A 8 -13.70 12.28 -10.46
C GLY A 8 -15.12 11.91 -10.02
N ILE A 9 -15.28 11.28 -8.85
CA ILE A 9 -16.57 10.87 -8.31
C ILE A 9 -16.87 11.54 -6.96
N PRO A 10 -18.15 11.75 -6.61
CA PRO A 10 -18.53 12.29 -5.30
C PRO A 10 -18.29 11.26 -4.17
N PHE A 11 -18.39 11.73 -2.93
CA PHE A 11 -18.43 10.84 -1.77
C PHE A 11 -19.54 9.81 -1.90
N THR A 12 -19.18 8.55 -1.70
CA THR A 12 -20.13 7.42 -1.67
C THR A 12 -20.81 7.31 -0.32
N GLU A 13 -21.82 6.47 -0.19
CA GLU A 13 -22.46 6.19 1.10
C GLU A 13 -21.49 5.51 2.07
N GLU A 14 -20.55 4.67 1.57
CA GLU A 14 -19.51 4.03 2.36
C GLU A 14 -18.51 5.04 2.93
N ASP A 15 -18.18 6.09 2.16
CA ASP A 15 -17.33 7.18 2.64
C ASP A 15 -18.02 7.94 3.78
N LYS A 16 -19.31 8.27 3.60
CA LYS A 16 -20.13 8.97 4.62
C LYS A 16 -20.32 8.13 5.89
N ALA A 17 -20.42 6.81 5.72
CA ALA A 17 -20.52 5.86 6.82
C ALA A 17 -19.17 5.56 7.51
N GLY A 18 -18.05 6.11 7.03
CA GLY A 18 -16.72 5.90 7.57
C GLY A 18 -16.11 4.54 7.24
N LEU A 19 -16.71 3.74 6.36
CA LEU A 19 -16.21 2.40 6.03
C LEU A 19 -14.89 2.45 5.23
N THR A 20 -14.71 3.46 4.38
CA THR A 20 -13.50 3.61 3.58
C THR A 20 -12.33 4.25 4.34
N CYS A 21 -12.57 4.77 5.55
CA CYS A 21 -11.55 5.32 6.42
C CYS A 21 -12.06 5.27 7.88
N PRO A 22 -11.98 4.10 8.55
CA PRO A 22 -12.54 3.90 9.88
C PRO A 22 -11.92 4.78 10.97
N TYR A 23 -10.65 5.15 10.80
CA TYR A 23 -9.92 6.00 11.74
C TYR A 23 -9.44 7.29 11.08
N ILE A 24 -9.79 8.41 11.69
CA ILE A 24 -9.31 9.74 11.33
C ILE A 24 -8.75 10.37 12.60
N PHE A 25 -7.51 10.85 12.53
CA PHE A 25 -6.80 11.48 13.63
C PHE A 25 -6.50 12.95 13.32
N THR A 26 -6.38 13.76 14.37
CA THR A 26 -6.17 15.22 14.25
C THR A 26 -4.72 15.58 13.93
N TYR A 27 -3.75 14.72 14.33
CA TYR A 27 -2.34 15.00 14.15
C TYR A 27 -1.68 14.03 13.14
N PRO A 28 -0.99 14.56 12.12
CA PRO A 28 -0.37 13.73 11.08
C PRO A 28 0.95 13.12 11.57
N CYS A 29 0.87 11.95 12.16
CA CYS A 29 2.02 11.15 12.60
C CYS A 29 1.72 9.64 12.47
N SER A 30 2.58 8.79 13.02
CA SER A 30 2.34 7.35 13.04
C SER A 30 1.02 6.99 13.76
N PRO A 31 0.32 5.93 13.34
CA PRO A 31 -1.02 5.61 13.86
C PRO A 31 -1.10 5.52 15.38
N HIS A 32 -0.17 4.81 16.01
CA HIS A 32 -0.15 4.66 17.48
C HIS A 32 -0.04 6.00 18.20
N MET A 33 0.86 6.89 17.74
CA MET A 33 1.04 8.21 18.31
C MET A 33 -0.16 9.13 18.06
N ALA A 34 -0.76 9.04 16.86
CA ALA A 34 -1.93 9.83 16.51
C ALA A 34 -3.13 9.44 17.39
N ALA A 35 -3.33 8.14 17.60
CA ALA A 35 -4.36 7.62 18.48
C ALA A 35 -4.16 8.07 19.94
N GLU A 36 -2.94 7.96 20.45
CA GLU A 36 -2.60 8.43 21.80
C GLU A 36 -2.92 9.92 21.99
N LYS A 37 -2.51 10.77 21.02
CA LYS A 37 -2.79 12.21 21.07
C LYS A 37 -4.29 12.54 21.08
N ASP A 38 -5.09 11.76 20.38
CA ASP A 38 -6.55 11.92 20.31
C ASP A 38 -7.27 11.19 21.47
N GLY A 39 -6.55 10.54 22.39
CA GLY A 39 -7.14 9.74 23.45
C GLY A 39 -7.94 8.54 22.95
N LYS A 40 -7.57 8.00 21.79
CA LYS A 40 -8.22 6.86 21.14
C LYS A 40 -7.33 5.63 21.14
N THR A 41 -7.93 4.48 20.92
CA THR A 41 -7.24 3.20 20.68
C THR A 41 -7.61 2.70 19.30
N ILE A 42 -6.62 2.14 18.58
CA ILE A 42 -6.87 1.48 17.30
C ILE A 42 -7.29 0.03 17.59
N ASP A 43 -8.53 -0.27 17.26
CA ASP A 43 -9.05 -1.64 17.27
C ASP A 43 -9.06 -2.16 15.82
N LEU A 44 -8.16 -3.09 15.51
CA LEU A 44 -8.02 -3.64 14.16
C LEU A 44 -9.27 -4.39 13.69
N SER A 45 -10.11 -4.87 14.62
CA SER A 45 -11.38 -5.52 14.28
C SER A 45 -12.35 -4.57 13.55
N VAL A 46 -12.29 -3.27 13.84
CA VAL A 46 -13.08 -2.24 13.15
C VAL A 46 -12.66 -2.13 11.69
N ILE A 47 -11.35 -2.22 11.40
CA ILE A 47 -10.82 -2.21 10.04
C ILE A 47 -11.25 -3.49 9.30
N THR A 48 -11.13 -4.64 9.97
CA THR A 48 -11.55 -5.94 9.42
C THR A 48 -13.04 -5.93 9.06
N GLU A 49 -13.90 -5.45 9.94
CA GLU A 49 -15.34 -5.40 9.69
C GLU A 49 -15.68 -4.40 8.56
N ALA A 50 -15.03 -3.25 8.53
CA ALA A 50 -15.20 -2.28 7.44
C ALA A 50 -14.80 -2.89 6.09
N THR A 51 -13.65 -3.58 6.04
CA THR A 51 -13.15 -4.26 4.83
C THR A 51 -14.13 -5.36 4.40
N ARG A 52 -14.61 -6.20 5.32
CA ARG A 52 -15.59 -7.25 5.03
C ARG A 52 -16.87 -6.69 4.40
N ARG A 53 -17.41 -5.60 4.95
CA ARG A 53 -18.60 -4.93 4.40
C ARG A 53 -18.36 -4.33 3.02
N LEU A 54 -17.17 -3.83 2.73
CA LEU A 54 -16.81 -3.35 1.40
C LEU A 54 -16.71 -4.52 0.40
N GLN A 55 -16.16 -5.66 0.80
CA GLN A 55 -16.06 -6.88 -0.01
C GLN A 55 -17.42 -7.50 -0.36
N GLU A 56 -18.47 -7.27 0.43
CA GLU A 56 -19.83 -7.67 0.07
C GLU A 56 -20.42 -6.88 -1.10
N LYS A 57 -19.86 -5.70 -1.37
CA LYS A 57 -20.39 -4.77 -2.36
C LYS A 57 -19.48 -4.58 -3.58
N TYR A 58 -18.19 -4.69 -3.38
CA TYR A 58 -17.18 -4.44 -4.41
C TYR A 58 -16.37 -5.69 -4.70
N GLU A 59 -16.13 -5.95 -5.98
CA GLU A 59 -15.34 -7.09 -6.45
C GLU A 59 -13.88 -6.99 -5.96
N TYR A 60 -13.32 -5.77 -5.93
CA TYR A 60 -11.97 -5.50 -5.46
C TYR A 60 -11.97 -4.43 -4.38
N VAL A 61 -11.24 -4.69 -3.30
CA VAL A 61 -11.03 -3.75 -2.20
C VAL A 61 -9.53 -3.61 -1.97
N LEU A 62 -9.01 -2.41 -2.14
CA LEU A 62 -7.62 -2.09 -1.83
C LEU A 62 -7.56 -1.47 -0.43
N LEU A 63 -6.80 -2.10 0.45
CA LEU A 63 -6.54 -1.59 1.80
C LEU A 63 -5.16 -0.93 1.81
N GLU A 64 -5.13 0.38 2.02
CA GLU A 64 -3.89 1.16 2.16
C GLU A 64 -3.57 1.40 3.63
N GLY A 65 -2.39 1.00 4.05
CA GLY A 65 -1.87 1.29 5.39
C GLY A 65 -1.31 2.71 5.50
N ALA A 66 -1.30 3.26 6.71
CA ALA A 66 -0.65 4.54 7.00
C ALA A 66 0.87 4.37 7.14
N GLY A 67 1.60 4.51 6.07
CA GLY A 67 3.05 4.31 6.01
C GLY A 67 3.43 2.94 5.43
N GLY A 68 4.48 2.31 5.96
CA GLY A 68 5.00 1.03 5.44
C GLY A 68 4.60 -0.18 6.30
N LEU A 69 5.00 -1.38 5.84
CA LEU A 69 4.66 -2.65 6.49
C LEU A 69 5.08 -2.76 7.96
N MET A 70 6.19 -2.12 8.33
CA MET A 70 6.74 -2.17 9.70
C MET A 70 6.27 -1.00 10.58
N VAL A 71 5.22 -0.29 10.19
CA VAL A 71 4.64 0.80 10.99
C VAL A 71 3.84 0.19 12.15
N PRO A 72 4.06 0.68 13.40
CA PRO A 72 3.32 0.20 14.55
C PRO A 72 1.86 0.68 14.53
N ASN A 73 0.94 -0.27 14.72
CA ASN A 73 -0.45 0.03 15.02
C ASN A 73 -0.60 0.43 16.50
N ASP A 74 0.14 -0.27 17.36
CA ASP A 74 0.29 -0.05 18.79
C ASP A 74 1.68 -0.50 19.25
N PHE A 75 1.93 -0.63 20.58
CA PHE A 75 3.20 -1.11 21.13
C PHE A 75 3.45 -2.62 20.96
N HIS A 76 2.46 -3.38 20.49
CA HIS A 76 2.49 -4.84 20.43
C HIS A 76 2.35 -5.39 19.01
N SER A 77 1.86 -4.59 18.07
CA SER A 77 1.54 -5.01 16.70
C SER A 77 2.00 -4.03 15.64
N LEU A 78 2.42 -4.57 14.51
CA LEU A 78 2.81 -3.83 13.30
C LEU A 78 1.76 -4.01 12.20
N ALA A 79 1.78 -3.15 11.21
CA ALA A 79 0.91 -3.29 10.04
C ALA A 79 1.08 -4.66 9.34
N ILE A 80 2.31 -5.18 9.28
CA ILE A 80 2.60 -6.48 8.67
C ILE A 80 1.96 -7.65 9.43
N ASP A 81 1.83 -7.55 10.76
CA ASP A 81 1.18 -8.59 11.57
C ASP A 81 -0.30 -8.69 11.19
N TYR A 82 -0.97 -7.54 11.03
CA TYR A 82 -2.36 -7.49 10.57
C TYR A 82 -2.52 -8.06 9.16
N VAL A 83 -1.64 -7.68 8.22
CA VAL A 83 -1.67 -8.21 6.84
C VAL A 83 -1.54 -9.72 6.84
N LYS A 84 -0.62 -10.27 7.65
CA LYS A 84 -0.44 -11.72 7.81
C LYS A 84 -1.66 -12.39 8.40
N GLU A 85 -2.21 -11.83 9.48
CA GLU A 85 -3.39 -12.39 10.17
C GLU A 85 -4.61 -12.46 9.25
N GLN A 86 -4.82 -11.44 8.42
CA GLN A 86 -5.91 -11.41 7.45
C GLN A 86 -5.65 -12.24 6.19
N GLY A 87 -4.41 -12.72 5.97
CA GLY A 87 -4.04 -13.46 4.78
C GLY A 87 -4.03 -12.63 3.49
N TYR A 88 -3.87 -11.32 3.59
CA TYR A 88 -3.90 -10.43 2.43
C TYR A 88 -2.61 -10.52 1.62
N PRO A 89 -2.69 -10.62 0.28
CA PRO A 89 -1.53 -10.39 -0.57
C PRO A 89 -1.15 -8.91 -0.56
N VAL A 90 0.13 -8.63 -0.80
CA VAL A 90 0.67 -7.27 -0.81
C VAL A 90 0.91 -6.79 -2.24
N ILE A 91 0.48 -5.57 -2.52
CA ILE A 91 0.95 -4.75 -3.63
C ILE A 91 1.96 -3.78 -3.04
N LEU A 92 3.24 -3.93 -3.41
CA LEU A 92 4.31 -3.11 -2.87
C LEU A 92 4.62 -1.94 -3.82
N VAL A 93 4.39 -0.71 -3.36
CA VAL A 93 4.71 0.49 -4.14
C VAL A 93 6.12 0.97 -3.78
N THR A 94 6.95 1.16 -4.79
CA THR A 94 8.31 1.72 -4.68
C THR A 94 8.50 2.89 -5.64
N SER A 95 9.65 3.54 -5.62
CA SER A 95 9.93 4.70 -6.47
C SER A 95 11.43 4.81 -6.79
N GLY A 96 11.82 5.77 -7.64
CA GLY A 96 13.21 6.04 -8.00
C GLY A 96 14.01 6.86 -6.97
N LYS A 97 13.46 7.18 -5.80
CA LYS A 97 14.17 7.96 -4.79
C LYS A 97 15.41 7.24 -4.28
N LEU A 98 16.46 8.01 -3.96
CA LEU A 98 17.67 7.45 -3.34
C LEU A 98 17.31 6.65 -2.08
N GLY A 99 17.84 5.42 -1.98
CA GLY A 99 17.53 4.49 -0.89
C GLY A 99 16.31 3.57 -1.14
N SER A 100 15.53 3.79 -2.21
CA SER A 100 14.32 3.00 -2.46
C SER A 100 14.62 1.53 -2.76
N ILE A 101 15.73 1.19 -3.41
CA ILE A 101 16.15 -0.21 -3.58
C ILE A 101 16.25 -0.89 -2.21
N ASN A 102 16.98 -0.27 -1.27
CA ASN A 102 17.11 -0.81 0.09
C ASN A 102 15.76 -1.00 0.77
N HIS A 103 14.88 0.02 0.72
CA HIS A 103 13.55 -0.07 1.34
C HIS A 103 12.68 -1.13 0.67
N THR A 104 12.75 -1.25 -0.65
CA THR A 104 12.01 -2.28 -1.41
C THR A 104 12.47 -3.67 -1.02
N LEU A 105 13.79 -3.91 -1.01
CA LEU A 105 14.35 -5.22 -0.64
C LEU A 105 14.06 -5.60 0.81
N LEU A 106 14.12 -4.64 1.75
CA LEU A 106 13.75 -4.87 3.15
C LEU A 106 12.26 -5.24 3.27
N SER A 107 11.36 -4.57 2.53
CA SER A 107 9.94 -4.89 2.53
C SER A 107 9.66 -6.26 1.93
N LEU A 108 10.30 -6.59 0.80
CA LEU A 108 10.21 -7.92 0.17
C LEU A 108 10.74 -9.01 1.11
N TYR A 109 11.87 -8.76 1.75
CA TYR A 109 12.43 -9.70 2.73
C TYR A 109 11.47 -9.92 3.91
N ALA A 110 10.88 -8.85 4.45
CA ALA A 110 9.89 -8.95 5.50
C ALA A 110 8.68 -9.79 5.06
N CYS A 111 8.10 -9.52 3.89
CA CYS A 111 7.01 -10.33 3.34
C CYS A 111 7.40 -11.81 3.25
N LYS A 112 8.60 -12.12 2.75
CA LYS A 112 9.11 -13.49 2.66
C LYS A 112 9.24 -14.17 4.03
N GLN A 113 9.77 -13.46 5.04
CA GLN A 113 9.91 -14.00 6.41
C GLN A 113 8.53 -14.21 7.09
N TYR A 114 7.57 -13.36 6.80
CA TYR A 114 6.22 -13.48 7.34
C TYR A 114 5.32 -14.47 6.55
N GLY A 115 5.80 -14.98 5.40
CA GLY A 115 5.03 -15.84 4.52
C GLY A 115 3.88 -15.13 3.82
N ILE A 116 4.02 -13.82 3.59
CA ILE A 116 3.02 -12.98 2.94
C ILE A 116 3.31 -12.96 1.44
N PRO A 117 2.36 -13.35 0.57
CA PRO A 117 2.55 -13.26 -0.87
C PRO A 117 2.62 -11.80 -1.34
N VAL A 118 3.61 -11.49 -2.15
CA VAL A 118 3.69 -10.21 -2.86
C VAL A 118 3.15 -10.41 -4.27
N ARG A 119 2.00 -9.82 -4.55
CA ARG A 119 1.33 -9.97 -5.85
C ARG A 119 2.03 -9.18 -6.93
N THR A 120 2.30 -7.91 -6.63
CA THR A 120 2.88 -6.98 -7.61
C THR A 120 3.78 -5.98 -6.89
N VAL A 121 4.90 -5.64 -7.54
CA VAL A 121 5.70 -4.47 -7.20
C VAL A 121 5.36 -3.37 -8.22
N VAL A 122 4.89 -2.23 -7.72
CA VAL A 122 4.58 -1.05 -8.53
C VAL A 122 5.73 -0.05 -8.41
N TYR A 123 6.48 0.16 -9.49
CA TYR A 123 7.53 1.18 -9.54
C TYR A 123 6.93 2.51 -9.98
N ASN A 124 6.74 3.43 -9.05
CA ASN A 124 6.21 4.76 -9.31
C ASN A 124 7.31 5.66 -9.87
N LEU A 125 7.13 6.14 -11.10
CA LEU A 125 8.06 7.05 -11.79
C LEU A 125 7.98 8.50 -11.29
N TYR A 126 7.04 8.81 -10.39
CA TYR A 126 6.92 10.14 -9.79
C TYR A 126 7.48 10.17 -8.34
N PRO A 127 8.20 11.22 -7.94
CA PRO A 127 8.74 12.29 -8.80
C PRO A 127 9.80 11.75 -9.77
N PRO A 128 9.97 12.40 -10.92
CA PRO A 128 10.97 11.98 -11.90
C PRO A 128 12.38 12.03 -11.31
N THR A 129 13.17 11.04 -11.64
CA THR A 129 14.57 10.91 -11.24
C THR A 129 15.45 10.76 -12.48
N ASP A 130 16.75 10.64 -12.28
CA ASP A 130 17.70 10.40 -13.38
C ASP A 130 17.33 9.11 -14.14
N GLU A 131 17.29 9.18 -15.47
CA GLU A 131 16.86 8.08 -16.34
C GLU A 131 17.78 6.86 -16.22
N LEU A 132 19.10 7.07 -16.07
CA LEU A 132 20.06 5.98 -15.90
C LEU A 132 19.84 5.26 -14.57
N ILE A 133 19.57 6.01 -13.48
CA ILE A 133 19.27 5.45 -12.16
C ILE A 133 17.96 4.67 -12.22
N THR A 134 16.94 5.23 -12.89
CA THR A 134 15.64 4.57 -13.07
C THR A 134 15.78 3.25 -13.82
N ALA A 135 16.45 3.27 -14.98
CA ALA A 135 16.67 2.09 -15.80
C ALA A 135 17.45 0.99 -15.04
N ASN A 136 18.53 1.37 -14.36
CA ASN A 136 19.33 0.44 -13.56
C ASN A 136 18.53 -0.16 -12.38
N THR A 137 17.71 0.66 -11.71
CA THR A 137 16.87 0.19 -10.60
C THR A 137 15.82 -0.81 -11.09
N LEU A 138 15.16 -0.52 -12.21
CA LEU A 138 14.18 -1.43 -12.82
C LEU A 138 14.84 -2.74 -13.25
N GLU A 139 15.99 -2.69 -13.91
CA GLU A 139 16.75 -3.89 -14.30
C GLU A 139 17.11 -4.75 -13.07
N TYR A 140 17.60 -4.10 -12.02
CA TYR A 140 17.96 -4.81 -10.78
C TYR A 140 16.72 -5.47 -10.13
N LEU A 141 15.62 -4.73 -9.98
CA LEU A 141 14.40 -5.26 -9.38
C LEU A 141 13.80 -6.38 -10.21
N THR A 142 13.81 -6.28 -11.54
CA THR A 142 13.36 -7.36 -12.44
C THR A 142 14.13 -8.65 -12.16
N LYS A 143 15.46 -8.60 -12.22
CA LYS A 143 16.31 -9.77 -11.97
C LYS A 143 16.17 -10.34 -10.56
N TYR A 144 15.98 -9.46 -9.57
CA TYR A 144 15.77 -9.87 -8.19
C TYR A 144 14.43 -10.60 -8.01
N LEU A 145 13.35 -10.06 -8.59
CA LEU A 145 12.03 -10.66 -8.52
C LEU A 145 11.98 -11.99 -9.27
N GLU A 146 12.52 -12.07 -10.47
CA GLU A 146 12.62 -13.33 -11.23
C GLU A 146 13.26 -14.46 -10.42
N LYS A 147 14.28 -14.13 -9.61
CA LYS A 147 15.00 -15.11 -8.79
C LYS A 147 14.29 -15.44 -7.47
N GLU A 148 13.84 -14.43 -6.73
CA GLU A 148 13.42 -14.56 -5.33
C GLU A 148 11.89 -14.55 -5.15
N PHE A 149 11.15 -14.04 -6.14
CA PHE A 149 9.70 -13.87 -6.17
C PHE A 149 9.14 -14.11 -7.58
N PRO A 150 9.29 -15.33 -8.16
CA PRO A 150 8.98 -15.57 -9.57
C PRO A 150 7.50 -15.37 -9.95
N GLU A 151 6.60 -15.35 -8.98
CA GLU A 151 5.17 -15.13 -9.19
C GLU A 151 4.76 -13.65 -9.04
N THR A 152 5.70 -12.77 -8.67
CA THR A 152 5.45 -11.35 -8.43
C THR A 152 5.64 -10.55 -9.73
N ALA A 153 4.62 -9.85 -10.16
CA ALA A 153 4.71 -8.94 -11.29
C ALA A 153 5.46 -7.65 -10.91
N LEU A 154 6.14 -7.04 -11.89
CA LEU A 154 6.70 -5.69 -11.79
C LEU A 154 6.03 -4.81 -12.84
N ILE A 155 5.35 -3.76 -12.40
CA ILE A 155 4.75 -2.76 -13.29
C ILE A 155 5.29 -1.37 -13.00
N THR A 156 5.34 -0.51 -14.02
CA THR A 156 5.70 0.90 -13.86
C THR A 156 4.46 1.77 -13.86
N LEU A 157 4.40 2.72 -12.92
CA LEU A 157 3.34 3.73 -12.85
C LEU A 157 3.93 5.06 -13.34
N PRO A 158 3.54 5.55 -14.53
CA PRO A 158 3.99 6.83 -15.03
C PRO A 158 3.38 7.99 -14.24
N GLU A 159 3.97 9.19 -14.41
CA GLU A 159 3.38 10.40 -13.86
C GLU A 159 1.99 10.65 -14.48
N ALA A 160 0.99 10.80 -13.63
CA ALA A 160 -0.37 11.15 -14.06
C ALA A 160 -0.46 12.66 -14.31
N THR A 161 -0.29 13.09 -15.57
CA THR A 161 -0.29 14.52 -15.95
C THR A 161 -1.69 15.12 -16.09
N ALA A 162 -2.72 14.31 -16.28
CA ALA A 162 -4.10 14.78 -16.55
C ALA A 162 -5.18 13.80 -16.03
N GLY A 163 -4.97 13.18 -14.87
CA GLY A 163 -5.92 12.22 -14.33
C GLY A 163 -5.31 10.84 -14.08
N VAL A 164 -6.01 9.78 -14.47
CA VAL A 164 -5.58 8.40 -14.26
C VAL A 164 -4.57 8.01 -15.33
N ALA A 165 -3.46 7.37 -14.93
CA ALA A 165 -2.52 6.79 -15.87
C ALA A 165 -3.15 5.58 -16.58
N ASP A 166 -2.95 5.49 -17.90
CA ASP A 166 -3.37 4.30 -18.69
C ASP A 166 -2.29 3.22 -18.56
N ILE A 167 -2.54 2.28 -17.66
CA ILE A 167 -1.64 1.14 -17.40
C ILE A 167 -2.44 -0.15 -17.29
N ASP A 168 -1.82 -1.26 -17.69
CA ASP A 168 -2.38 -2.58 -17.42
C ASP A 168 -2.24 -2.92 -15.93
N ILE A 169 -3.38 -3.05 -15.25
CA ILE A 169 -3.48 -3.37 -13.83
C ILE A 169 -3.92 -4.82 -13.58
N SER A 170 -4.01 -5.66 -14.61
CA SER A 170 -4.48 -7.05 -14.48
C SER A 170 -3.67 -7.88 -13.48
N SER A 171 -2.38 -7.55 -13.29
CA SER A 171 -1.51 -8.21 -12.32
C SER A 171 -1.74 -7.80 -10.86
N LEU A 172 -2.59 -6.80 -10.60
CA LEU A 172 -2.93 -6.39 -9.23
C LEU A 172 -3.99 -7.32 -8.59
N PHE A 173 -4.77 -8.03 -9.43
CA PHE A 173 -5.94 -8.82 -9.01
C PHE A 173 -5.88 -10.31 -9.35
#